data_f33e9394cbd0dec11e3634a2bdc81a00
#
_entry.id   f33e9394cbd0dec11e3634a2bdc81a00
#
_cell.length_a   1.000
_cell.length_b   1.000
_cell.length_c   1.000
_cell.angle_alpha   90.00
_cell.angle_beta   90.00
_cell.angle_gamma   90.00
#
_symmetry.space_group_name_H-M   'P 1'
#
loop_
_entity.id
_entity.type
_entity.pdbx_description
1 polymer ?
#
loop_
_entity_poly.entity_id
_entity_poly.type
_entity_poly.pdbx_seq_one_letter_code
_entity_poly.pdbx_strand_id
1 'polypeptide(L)'
;MIKNSHQTISTEVIKWRRYFHQYPELSFEEKRTSKVVGEFLKSIGLHVKENVNGYGVVADLIGSEKGPTIAFRADMDALPIQEETGLPFASKIPGVMHACGHDGHTAILMGAAALLAAQKNKLKGNVRFIFQPAEELSPGGAIGMIREGVLHGVDAIFGLHLWSEFPSGTFWTCYGPMMSSTDHFMIEIEGKGGHGGMPHKAIDSIVIASHLIMSAQHIISRNIDPLESGVITFGKLHAGTAFNIIANTALLEGTVRSFTPEVRKTLQTRLEELIEGLEKIYGAKITMNYRQGYPAVINHDKEVEMVIGVAKEVFGVENTRIMRPVMVGEDFSYYLKEIPGAFCFVGAGDPNHPIYPHHHPRFQIDESVLPLAVQWFYRLALEYLQ
;
A
#
# COMPACT_ATOMS: atom_id res chain seq x y z
N MET A 1 -11.15 25.60 -21.43
CA MET A 1 -12.29 24.91 -20.78
C MET A 1 -12.44 23.53 -21.40
N ILE A 2 -12.06 22.48 -20.67
CA ILE A 2 -12.27 21.08 -21.11
C ILE A 2 -13.77 20.86 -21.09
N LYS A 3 -14.38 20.60 -22.25
CA LYS A 3 -15.78 20.16 -22.31
C LYS A 3 -15.85 18.82 -21.58
N ASN A 4 -16.41 18.80 -20.37
CA ASN A 4 -16.48 17.68 -19.44
C ASN A 4 -17.49 16.61 -19.91
N SER A 5 -17.30 16.05 -21.09
CA SER A 5 -17.97 14.82 -21.47
C SER A 5 -17.16 13.62 -20.95
N HIS A 6 -17.81 12.57 -20.51
CA HIS A 6 -17.17 11.32 -20.08
C HIS A 6 -16.12 10.82 -21.06
N GLN A 7 -16.37 10.95 -22.38
CA GLN A 7 -15.44 10.55 -23.44
C GLN A 7 -14.16 11.39 -23.47
N THR A 8 -14.24 12.68 -23.16
CA THR A 8 -13.08 13.58 -23.08
C THR A 8 -12.21 13.20 -21.87
N ILE A 9 -12.82 12.97 -20.71
CA ILE A 9 -12.09 12.57 -19.49
C ILE A 9 -11.39 11.23 -19.69
N SER A 10 -12.03 10.24 -20.31
CA SER A 10 -11.42 8.94 -20.60
C SER A 10 -10.11 9.06 -21.37
N THR A 11 -10.04 9.97 -22.33
CA THR A 11 -8.81 10.22 -23.10
C THR A 11 -7.77 10.96 -22.27
N GLU A 12 -8.17 11.95 -21.46
CA GLU A 12 -7.24 12.73 -20.64
C GLU A 12 -6.63 11.89 -19.51
N VAL A 13 -7.38 10.99 -18.89
CA VAL A 13 -6.87 10.10 -17.83
C VAL A 13 -5.71 9.23 -18.33
N ILE A 14 -5.83 8.68 -19.54
CA ILE A 14 -4.73 7.93 -20.17
C ILE A 14 -3.51 8.82 -20.42
N LYS A 15 -3.72 10.05 -20.87
CA LYS A 15 -2.61 11.00 -21.10
C LYS A 15 -1.92 11.38 -19.79
N TRP A 16 -2.67 11.65 -18.71
CA TRP A 16 -2.11 11.94 -17.40
C TRP A 16 -1.32 10.76 -16.86
N ARG A 17 -1.88 9.56 -16.90
CA ARG A 17 -1.19 8.33 -16.51
C ARG A 17 0.15 8.19 -17.25
N ARG A 18 0.17 8.32 -18.56
CA ARG A 18 1.38 8.23 -19.38
C ARG A 18 2.38 9.35 -19.09
N TYR A 19 1.89 10.53 -18.76
CA TYR A 19 2.76 11.63 -18.33
C TYR A 19 3.46 11.31 -17.00
N PHE A 20 2.73 10.88 -15.98
CA PHE A 20 3.31 10.49 -14.69
C PHE A 20 4.26 9.31 -14.85
N HIS A 21 3.89 8.32 -15.66
CA HIS A 21 4.75 7.17 -15.96
C HIS A 21 6.09 7.57 -16.59
N GLN A 22 6.11 8.58 -17.47
CA GLN A 22 7.35 9.08 -18.09
C GLN A 22 8.23 9.87 -17.11
N TYR A 23 7.67 10.44 -16.06
CA TYR A 23 8.38 11.31 -15.13
C TYR A 23 8.12 10.88 -13.67
N PRO A 24 8.44 9.62 -13.33
CA PRO A 24 8.21 9.10 -12.00
C PRO A 24 9.13 9.77 -10.98
N GLU A 25 8.64 9.91 -9.76
CA GLU A 25 9.39 10.48 -8.63
C GLU A 25 9.28 9.55 -7.42
N LEU A 26 10.38 9.39 -6.67
CA LEU A 26 10.43 8.52 -5.50
C LEU A 26 9.62 9.08 -4.33
N SER A 27 9.34 8.21 -3.35
CA SER A 27 8.67 8.56 -2.11
C SER A 27 9.29 9.79 -1.44
N PHE A 28 8.48 10.79 -1.09
CA PHE A 28 8.86 12.10 -0.59
C PHE A 28 9.68 12.99 -1.55
N GLU A 29 9.70 12.66 -2.84
CA GLU A 29 10.35 13.45 -3.89
C GLU A 29 9.37 13.85 -5.01
N GLU A 30 8.06 13.68 -4.83
CA GLU A 30 6.97 13.80 -5.82
C GLU A 30 6.66 15.28 -6.18
N LYS A 31 7.69 16.10 -6.32
CA LYS A 31 7.59 17.56 -6.54
C LYS A 31 6.86 17.91 -7.83
N ARG A 32 7.16 17.24 -8.93
CA ARG A 32 6.54 17.50 -10.24
C ARG A 32 5.11 16.98 -10.26
N THR A 33 4.90 15.78 -9.78
CA THR A 33 3.59 15.11 -9.69
C THR A 33 2.63 15.96 -8.86
N SER A 34 3.03 16.35 -7.65
CA SER A 34 2.29 17.23 -6.76
C SER A 34 1.90 18.55 -7.42
N LYS A 35 2.86 19.19 -8.10
CA LYS A 35 2.63 20.46 -8.81
C LYS A 35 1.59 20.30 -9.93
N VAL A 36 1.71 19.27 -10.77
CA VAL A 36 0.78 19.03 -11.88
C VAL A 36 -0.62 18.78 -11.35
N VAL A 37 -0.75 17.93 -10.31
CA VAL A 37 -2.01 17.66 -9.64
C VAL A 37 -2.61 18.95 -9.07
N GLY A 38 -1.85 19.72 -8.30
CA GLY A 38 -2.32 20.95 -7.67
C GLY A 38 -2.78 22.01 -8.68
N GLU A 39 -2.00 22.23 -9.75
CA GLU A 39 -2.36 23.17 -10.84
C GLU A 39 -3.64 22.72 -11.56
N PHE A 40 -3.77 21.42 -11.83
CA PHE A 40 -4.98 20.87 -12.45
C PHE A 40 -6.21 21.07 -11.57
N LEU A 41 -6.16 20.72 -10.29
CA LEU A 41 -7.30 20.83 -9.37
C LEU A 41 -7.73 22.29 -9.18
N LYS A 42 -6.79 23.24 -9.10
CA LYS A 42 -7.08 24.67 -9.11
C LYS A 42 -7.78 25.10 -10.40
N SER A 43 -7.34 24.57 -11.56
CA SER A 43 -7.91 24.93 -12.87
C SER A 43 -9.36 24.54 -13.05
N ILE A 44 -9.82 23.51 -12.33
CA ILE A 44 -11.22 23.05 -12.30
C ILE A 44 -12.03 23.63 -11.14
N GLY A 45 -11.45 24.57 -10.38
CA GLY A 45 -12.13 25.39 -9.38
C GLY A 45 -12.27 24.75 -8.00
N LEU A 46 -11.40 23.82 -7.61
CA LEU A 46 -11.35 23.25 -6.27
C LEU A 46 -10.52 24.12 -5.31
N HIS A 47 -10.83 24.02 -4.02
CA HIS A 47 -10.00 24.60 -2.95
C HIS A 47 -8.83 23.67 -2.65
N VAL A 48 -7.62 24.07 -3.03
CA VAL A 48 -6.42 23.20 -2.99
C VAL A 48 -5.46 23.65 -1.90
N LYS A 49 -5.06 22.70 -1.03
CA LYS A 49 -3.94 22.79 -0.09
C LYS A 49 -2.80 21.92 -0.62
N GLU A 50 -1.67 22.53 -0.93
CA GLU A 50 -0.44 21.85 -1.37
C GLU A 50 0.55 21.69 -0.22
N ASN A 51 1.57 20.88 -0.42
CA ASN A 51 2.66 20.61 0.54
C ASN A 51 2.16 20.01 1.86
N VAL A 52 1.13 19.19 1.84
CA VAL A 52 0.64 18.43 2.99
C VAL A 52 1.55 17.22 3.20
N ASN A 53 2.21 17.14 4.35
CA ASN A 53 3.23 16.12 4.61
C ASN A 53 4.30 16.04 3.48
N GLY A 54 4.88 17.18 3.13
CA GLY A 54 5.85 17.28 2.05
C GLY A 54 5.21 17.60 0.69
N TYR A 55 4.94 16.61 -0.13
CA TYR A 55 4.39 16.82 -1.48
C TYR A 55 2.93 16.40 -1.63
N GLY A 56 2.23 16.07 -0.56
CA GLY A 56 0.81 15.76 -0.62
C GLY A 56 -0.05 16.94 -1.07
N VAL A 57 -1.13 16.64 -1.79
CA VAL A 57 -2.11 17.61 -2.26
C VAL A 57 -3.49 17.20 -1.76
N VAL A 58 -4.21 18.15 -1.15
CA VAL A 58 -5.59 17.96 -0.72
C VAL A 58 -6.46 18.99 -1.40
N ALA A 59 -7.59 18.57 -1.94
CA ALA A 59 -8.52 19.48 -2.58
C ALA A 59 -9.96 19.21 -2.14
N ASP A 60 -10.68 20.26 -1.81
CA ASP A 60 -12.09 20.19 -1.43
C ASP A 60 -12.99 20.69 -2.54
N LEU A 61 -13.95 19.87 -2.93
CA LEU A 61 -15.10 20.23 -3.75
C LEU A 61 -16.31 20.42 -2.84
N ILE A 62 -16.74 21.65 -2.72
CA ILE A 62 -17.91 22.03 -1.92
C ILE A 62 -19.17 21.89 -2.78
N GLY A 63 -20.10 21.04 -2.36
CA GLY A 63 -21.39 20.86 -3.04
C GLY A 63 -22.34 22.04 -2.84
N SER A 64 -23.51 21.95 -3.45
CA SER A 64 -24.52 23.03 -3.41
C SER A 64 -25.35 23.05 -2.14
N GLU A 65 -25.44 21.93 -1.42
CA GLU A 65 -26.19 21.78 -0.19
C GLU A 65 -25.31 21.24 0.92
N LYS A 66 -25.69 21.51 2.17
CA LYS A 66 -25.02 20.90 3.34
C LYS A 66 -25.27 19.39 3.37
N GLY A 67 -24.25 18.64 3.69
CA GLY A 67 -24.29 17.20 3.80
C GLY A 67 -22.98 16.65 4.30
N PRO A 68 -22.79 15.33 4.26
CA PRO A 68 -21.56 14.69 4.69
C PRO A 68 -20.36 15.06 3.77
N THR A 69 -19.17 14.79 4.25
CA THR A 69 -17.93 14.91 3.47
C THR A 69 -17.31 13.55 3.31
N ILE A 70 -17.13 13.10 2.06
CA ILE A 70 -16.36 11.90 1.77
C ILE A 70 -14.98 12.24 1.25
N ALA A 71 -14.02 11.35 1.49
CA ALA A 71 -12.68 11.48 0.93
C ALA A 71 -12.38 10.35 -0.07
N PHE A 72 -11.64 10.69 -1.11
CA PHE A 72 -11.01 9.75 -2.03
C PHE A 72 -9.51 9.91 -1.98
N ARG A 73 -8.77 8.80 -1.94
CA ARG A 73 -7.30 8.82 -1.88
C ARG A 73 -6.69 8.14 -3.11
N ALA A 74 -5.62 8.74 -3.61
CA ALA A 74 -4.65 8.13 -4.51
C ALA A 74 -3.23 8.42 -3.99
N ASP A 75 -2.34 7.44 -4.12
CA ASP A 75 -0.91 7.57 -3.94
C ASP A 75 -0.24 8.14 -5.19
N MET A 76 1.00 8.67 -5.04
CA MET A 76 1.67 9.37 -6.14
C MET A 76 3.11 8.89 -6.42
N ASP A 77 3.72 8.17 -5.48
CA ASP A 77 5.13 7.84 -5.53
C ASP A 77 5.46 6.66 -6.47
N ALA A 78 6.71 6.59 -6.88
CA ALA A 78 7.30 5.56 -7.72
C ALA A 78 8.41 4.80 -6.97
N LEU A 79 8.95 3.77 -7.60
CA LEU A 79 9.91 2.84 -7.05
C LEU A 79 11.31 2.99 -7.67
N PRO A 80 12.39 2.67 -6.91
CA PRO A 80 13.76 2.67 -7.42
C PRO A 80 14.04 1.43 -8.28
N ILE A 81 13.36 1.33 -9.42
CA ILE A 81 13.43 0.21 -10.36
C ILE A 81 13.78 0.74 -11.74
N GLN A 82 14.76 0.11 -12.42
CA GLN A 82 15.04 0.38 -13.81
C GLN A 82 13.97 -0.28 -14.68
N GLU A 83 13.24 0.52 -15.45
CA GLU A 83 12.19 0.02 -16.32
C GLU A 83 12.72 -0.75 -17.53
N GLU A 84 12.05 -1.87 -17.83
CA GLU A 84 12.36 -2.76 -18.98
C GLU A 84 11.11 -3.05 -19.83
N THR A 85 10.08 -2.22 -19.77
CA THR A 85 8.81 -2.47 -20.52
C THR A 85 8.93 -2.26 -22.01
N GLY A 86 9.79 -1.34 -22.46
CA GLY A 86 9.88 -0.92 -23.86
C GLY A 86 8.68 -0.10 -24.37
N LEU A 87 7.83 0.40 -23.45
CA LEU A 87 6.67 1.21 -23.80
C LEU A 87 7.08 2.55 -24.45
N PRO A 88 6.28 3.09 -25.40
CA PRO A 88 6.55 4.41 -26.00
C PRO A 88 6.56 5.56 -24.97
N PHE A 89 5.97 5.36 -23.82
CA PHE A 89 5.92 6.28 -22.70
C PHE A 89 6.65 5.75 -21.45
N ALA A 90 7.64 4.87 -21.64
CA ALA A 90 8.50 4.39 -20.57
C ALA A 90 9.15 5.55 -19.80
N SER A 91 9.56 5.28 -18.56
CA SER A 91 10.23 6.24 -17.69
C SER A 91 11.43 6.90 -18.40
N LYS A 92 11.53 8.21 -18.26
CA LYS A 92 12.67 9.02 -18.71
C LYS A 92 13.66 9.29 -17.58
N ILE A 93 13.39 8.75 -16.39
CA ILE A 93 14.22 8.90 -15.19
C ILE A 93 14.95 7.58 -14.96
N PRO A 94 16.26 7.50 -15.21
CA PRO A 94 17.01 6.27 -15.03
C PRO A 94 16.88 5.73 -13.60
N GLY A 95 16.61 4.44 -13.47
CA GLY A 95 16.48 3.77 -12.18
C GLY A 95 15.20 4.05 -11.40
N VAL A 96 14.21 4.74 -11.98
CA VAL A 96 12.94 5.04 -11.33
C VAL A 96 11.77 4.65 -12.24
N MET A 97 10.77 3.96 -11.71
CA MET A 97 9.62 3.47 -12.46
C MET A 97 8.34 3.45 -11.61
N HIS A 98 7.20 3.81 -12.19
CA HIS A 98 5.91 3.46 -11.61
C HIS A 98 5.62 1.97 -11.84
N ALA A 99 6.09 1.12 -10.93
CA ALA A 99 5.92 -0.33 -11.00
C ALA A 99 4.83 -0.86 -10.04
N CYS A 100 4.00 0.05 -9.49
CA CYS A 100 2.86 -0.29 -8.62
C CYS A 100 1.51 0.26 -9.11
N GLY A 101 1.50 1.12 -10.13
CA GLY A 101 0.27 1.64 -10.74
C GLY A 101 -0.18 3.00 -10.17
N HIS A 102 0.62 3.65 -9.31
CA HIS A 102 0.28 4.94 -8.68
C HIS A 102 0.12 6.08 -9.70
N ASP A 103 0.79 6.01 -10.86
CA ASP A 103 0.54 6.87 -12.01
C ASP A 103 -0.92 6.77 -12.51
N GLY A 104 -1.47 5.54 -12.52
CA GLY A 104 -2.87 5.27 -12.83
C GLY A 104 -3.80 5.77 -11.73
N HIS A 105 -3.48 5.52 -10.44
CA HIS A 105 -4.31 5.97 -9.31
C HIS A 105 -4.43 7.49 -9.27
N THR A 106 -3.31 8.21 -9.41
CA THR A 106 -3.28 9.67 -9.51
C THR A 106 -4.14 10.17 -10.67
N ALA A 107 -3.99 9.59 -11.87
CA ALA A 107 -4.75 9.98 -13.04
C ALA A 107 -6.26 9.70 -12.89
N ILE A 108 -6.63 8.55 -12.32
CA ILE A 108 -8.03 8.18 -12.03
C ILE A 108 -8.66 9.21 -11.11
N LEU A 109 -8.00 9.57 -10.01
CA LEU A 109 -8.53 10.51 -9.03
C LEU A 109 -8.66 11.93 -9.60
N MET A 110 -7.72 12.37 -10.45
CA MET A 110 -7.84 13.62 -11.21
C MET A 110 -9.07 13.59 -12.13
N GLY A 111 -9.31 12.48 -12.81
CA GLY A 111 -10.48 12.28 -13.68
C GLY A 111 -11.80 12.35 -12.92
N ALA A 112 -11.87 11.70 -11.75
CA ALA A 112 -13.03 11.74 -10.87
C ALA A 112 -13.29 13.17 -10.36
N ALA A 113 -12.24 13.89 -9.96
CA ALA A 113 -12.34 15.28 -9.53
C ALA A 113 -12.91 16.18 -10.64
N ALA A 114 -12.48 16.00 -11.89
CA ALA A 114 -13.00 16.77 -13.03
C ALA A 114 -14.49 16.52 -13.28
N LEU A 115 -14.93 15.24 -13.24
CA LEU A 115 -16.33 14.90 -13.43
C LEU A 115 -17.22 15.46 -12.30
N LEU A 116 -16.78 15.33 -11.05
CA LEU A 116 -17.52 15.82 -9.90
C LEU A 116 -17.58 17.34 -9.86
N ALA A 117 -16.48 18.04 -10.17
CA ALA A 117 -16.45 19.49 -10.26
C ALA A 117 -17.48 20.03 -11.28
N ALA A 118 -17.65 19.34 -12.40
CA ALA A 118 -18.65 19.69 -13.41
C ALA A 118 -20.11 19.48 -12.95
N GLN A 119 -20.32 18.69 -11.91
CA GLN A 119 -21.63 18.32 -11.38
C GLN A 119 -21.85 18.82 -9.94
N LYS A 120 -21.01 19.71 -9.43
CA LYS A 120 -21.05 20.18 -8.03
C LYS A 120 -22.42 20.61 -7.54
N ASN A 121 -23.25 21.17 -8.45
CA ASN A 121 -24.61 21.61 -8.15
C ASN A 121 -25.60 20.47 -7.84
N LYS A 122 -25.20 19.22 -8.03
CA LYS A 122 -26.00 18.02 -7.71
C LYS A 122 -25.58 17.35 -6.41
N LEU A 123 -24.50 17.82 -5.78
CA LEU A 123 -23.95 17.20 -4.59
C LEU A 123 -24.57 17.80 -3.32
N LYS A 124 -25.07 16.93 -2.45
CA LYS A 124 -25.50 17.27 -1.09
C LYS A 124 -24.38 16.88 -0.11
N GLY A 125 -23.43 17.76 0.06
CA GLY A 125 -22.22 17.51 0.84
C GLY A 125 -20.96 17.81 0.06
N ASN A 126 -19.81 17.33 0.53
CA ASN A 126 -18.50 17.67 -0.01
C ASN A 126 -17.70 16.43 -0.40
N VAL A 127 -16.74 16.63 -1.32
CA VAL A 127 -15.77 15.60 -1.66
C VAL A 127 -14.37 16.15 -1.40
N ARG A 128 -13.58 15.44 -0.60
CA ARG A 128 -12.16 15.68 -0.40
C ARG A 128 -11.34 14.73 -1.24
N PHE A 129 -10.45 15.26 -2.07
CA PHE A 129 -9.50 14.49 -2.85
C PHE A 129 -8.14 14.55 -2.15
N ILE A 130 -7.55 13.40 -1.85
CA ILE A 130 -6.27 13.25 -1.16
C ILE A 130 -5.30 12.59 -2.12
N PHE A 131 -4.30 13.34 -2.57
CA PHE A 131 -3.18 12.84 -3.35
C PHE A 131 -2.00 12.70 -2.41
N GLN A 132 -1.68 11.47 -2.07
CA GLN A 132 -0.76 11.13 -1.00
C GLN A 132 0.64 10.85 -1.51
N PRO A 133 1.71 11.38 -0.89
CA PRO A 133 3.09 10.98 -1.17
C PRO A 133 3.45 9.70 -0.43
N ALA A 134 4.50 9.03 -0.86
CA ALA A 134 5.27 8.04 -0.11
C ALA A 134 4.46 6.88 0.49
N GLU A 135 3.70 6.17 -0.32
CA GLU A 135 3.07 4.91 0.10
C GLU A 135 4.11 3.81 0.27
N GLU A 136 5.11 3.74 -0.62
CA GLU A 136 6.08 2.64 -0.73
C GLU A 136 7.21 2.70 0.32
N LEU A 137 7.30 3.77 1.09
CA LEU A 137 8.37 3.98 2.07
C LEU A 137 7.83 4.11 3.50
N SER A 138 7.95 3.02 4.31
CA SER A 138 7.53 3.03 5.72
C SER A 138 8.17 4.18 6.51
N PRO A 139 7.42 4.87 7.38
CA PRO A 139 6.07 4.59 7.90
C PRO A 139 4.91 5.05 7.00
N GLY A 140 5.15 5.45 5.78
CA GLY A 140 4.15 5.90 4.83
C GLY A 140 3.77 7.37 4.93
N GLY A 141 3.21 7.90 3.84
CA GLY A 141 2.72 9.28 3.78
C GLY A 141 1.41 9.49 4.51
N ALA A 142 0.56 8.46 4.60
CA ALA A 142 -0.77 8.55 5.20
C ALA A 142 -0.75 9.09 6.64
N ILE A 143 0.11 8.55 7.50
CA ILE A 143 0.19 8.97 8.90
C ILE A 143 0.59 10.45 9.07
N GLY A 144 1.48 10.95 8.20
CA GLY A 144 1.86 12.36 8.17
C GLY A 144 0.71 13.26 7.74
N MET A 145 0.00 12.87 6.70
CA MET A 145 -1.19 13.59 6.23
C MET A 145 -2.32 13.62 7.27
N ILE A 146 -2.56 12.50 7.98
CA ILE A 146 -3.54 12.45 9.08
C ILE A 146 -3.16 13.45 10.18
N ARG A 147 -1.89 13.50 10.59
CA ARG A 147 -1.39 14.47 11.59
C ARG A 147 -1.59 15.92 11.16
N GLU A 148 -1.57 16.19 9.87
CA GLU A 148 -1.86 17.52 9.31
C GLU A 148 -3.35 17.80 9.11
N GLY A 149 -4.22 16.89 9.58
CA GLY A 149 -5.66 17.09 9.71
C GLY A 149 -6.45 16.83 8.43
N VAL A 150 -5.94 16.00 7.50
CA VAL A 150 -6.66 15.71 6.23
C VAL A 150 -7.99 15.00 6.43
N LEU A 151 -8.22 14.42 7.61
CA LEU A 151 -9.49 13.75 7.95
C LEU A 151 -10.46 14.65 8.72
N HIS A 152 -10.09 15.91 9.02
CA HIS A 152 -11.01 16.78 9.77
C HIS A 152 -12.30 17.03 8.98
N GLY A 153 -13.43 16.63 9.59
CA GLY A 153 -14.76 16.78 9.00
C GLY A 153 -15.06 15.83 7.85
N VAL A 154 -14.29 14.74 7.71
CA VAL A 154 -14.55 13.65 6.77
C VAL A 154 -15.31 12.54 7.45
N ASP A 155 -16.42 12.08 6.84
CA ASP A 155 -17.30 11.05 7.39
C ASP A 155 -16.92 9.64 6.93
N ALA A 156 -16.37 9.52 5.71
CA ALA A 156 -15.87 8.26 5.17
C ALA A 156 -14.76 8.48 4.14
N ILE A 157 -13.89 7.46 3.96
CA ILE A 157 -12.78 7.49 3.00
C ILE A 157 -12.78 6.24 2.12
N PHE A 158 -12.47 6.42 0.83
CA PHE A 158 -12.39 5.33 -0.13
C PHE A 158 -11.10 5.43 -0.95
N GLY A 159 -10.50 4.28 -1.23
CA GLY A 159 -9.34 4.15 -2.09
C GLY A 159 -9.44 2.92 -2.98
N LEU A 160 -8.67 2.91 -4.04
CA LEU A 160 -8.52 1.74 -4.90
C LEU A 160 -7.05 1.52 -5.24
N HIS A 161 -6.74 0.27 -5.60
CA HIS A 161 -5.45 -0.10 -6.19
C HIS A 161 -5.67 -0.86 -7.49
N LEU A 162 -4.94 -0.51 -8.54
CA LEU A 162 -4.91 -1.26 -9.79
C LEU A 162 -4.11 -2.54 -9.58
N TRP A 163 -4.66 -3.71 -9.93
CA TRP A 163 -4.01 -4.98 -9.65
C TRP A 163 -3.73 -5.76 -10.94
N SER A 164 -2.45 -5.83 -11.33
CA SER A 164 -2.04 -6.43 -12.61
C SER A 164 -2.30 -7.93 -12.72
N GLU A 165 -2.37 -8.65 -11.60
CA GLU A 165 -2.61 -10.10 -11.59
C GLU A 165 -4.10 -10.46 -11.66
N PHE A 166 -5.00 -9.46 -11.54
CA PHE A 166 -6.45 -9.68 -11.73
C PHE A 166 -6.87 -9.29 -13.16
N PRO A 167 -7.83 -10.04 -13.75
CA PRO A 167 -8.31 -9.74 -15.11
C PRO A 167 -8.78 -8.30 -15.25
N SER A 168 -8.40 -7.67 -16.36
CA SER A 168 -8.81 -6.30 -16.70
C SER A 168 -10.32 -6.13 -16.64
N GLY A 169 -10.77 -4.99 -16.09
CA GLY A 169 -12.19 -4.66 -15.98
C GLY A 169 -12.95 -5.40 -14.89
N THR A 170 -12.25 -6.04 -13.94
CA THR A 170 -12.86 -6.65 -12.75
C THR A 170 -12.66 -5.78 -11.51
N PHE A 171 -13.59 -5.88 -10.57
CA PHE A 171 -13.56 -5.19 -9.29
C PHE A 171 -13.54 -6.20 -8.14
N TRP A 172 -12.69 -5.97 -7.14
CA TRP A 172 -12.47 -6.89 -6.04
C TRP A 172 -12.39 -6.15 -4.71
N THR A 173 -13.05 -6.68 -3.70
CA THR A 173 -12.93 -6.22 -2.31
C THR A 173 -13.28 -7.34 -1.35
N CYS A 174 -13.21 -7.12 -0.05
CA CYS A 174 -13.70 -8.03 0.97
C CYS A 174 -14.16 -7.29 2.22
N TYR A 175 -14.98 -7.93 3.00
CA TYR A 175 -15.39 -7.47 4.33
C TYR A 175 -14.26 -7.68 5.32
N GLY A 176 -14.10 -6.73 6.26
CA GLY A 176 -13.06 -6.82 7.28
C GLY A 176 -11.63 -6.78 6.72
N PRO A 177 -10.72 -7.62 7.23
CA PRO A 177 -9.32 -7.61 6.83
C PRO A 177 -9.13 -7.91 5.34
N MET A 178 -8.45 -7.00 4.62
CA MET A 178 -8.17 -7.12 3.19
C MET A 178 -6.68 -7.27 2.88
N MET A 179 -5.83 -6.47 3.54
CA MET A 179 -4.38 -6.51 3.37
C MET A 179 -3.70 -6.58 4.74
N SER A 180 -2.52 -7.22 4.81
CA SER A 180 -1.87 -7.49 6.09
C SER A 180 -1.14 -6.29 6.67
N SER A 181 -0.90 -6.34 7.98
CA SER A 181 0.12 -5.50 8.61
C SER A 181 1.51 -5.84 8.07
N THR A 182 2.44 -4.87 8.18
CA THR A 182 3.83 -5.05 7.73
C THR A 182 4.76 -4.66 8.86
N ASP A 183 5.51 -5.64 9.40
CA ASP A 183 6.55 -5.36 10.38
C ASP A 183 7.90 -5.82 9.87
N HIS A 184 8.94 -5.18 10.36
CA HIS A 184 10.32 -5.50 10.08
C HIS A 184 11.05 -5.73 11.39
N PHE A 185 11.90 -6.77 11.42
CA PHE A 185 12.81 -6.99 12.53
C PHE A 185 14.24 -7.21 12.05
N MET A 186 15.19 -6.78 12.90
CA MET A 186 16.61 -7.07 12.77
C MET A 186 17.07 -7.67 14.09
N ILE A 187 17.73 -8.83 14.04
CA ILE A 187 18.23 -9.56 15.19
C ILE A 187 19.73 -9.71 15.05
N GLU A 188 20.46 -9.26 16.06
CA GLU A 188 21.90 -9.44 16.17
C GLU A 188 22.21 -10.42 17.31
N ILE A 189 22.98 -11.47 16.98
CA ILE A 189 23.44 -12.47 17.91
C ILE A 189 24.94 -12.26 18.13
N GLU A 190 25.34 -12.02 19.37
CA GLU A 190 26.72 -11.90 19.80
C GLU A 190 27.09 -13.11 20.67
N GLY A 191 27.81 -14.05 20.07
CA GLY A 191 28.32 -15.24 20.73
C GLY A 191 29.79 -15.06 21.16
N LYS A 192 30.58 -16.14 20.98
CA LYS A 192 31.99 -16.13 21.23
C LYS A 192 32.69 -16.96 20.15
N GLY A 193 33.40 -16.29 19.25
CA GLY A 193 34.20 -16.93 18.19
C GLY A 193 35.27 -17.85 18.71
N GLY A 194 35.71 -18.82 17.90
CA GLY A 194 36.71 -19.78 18.30
C GLY A 194 37.18 -20.70 17.19
N HIS A 195 38.10 -21.62 17.55
CA HIS A 195 38.56 -22.65 16.63
C HIS A 195 37.49 -23.73 16.40
N GLY A 196 37.16 -24.05 15.14
CA GLY A 196 36.11 -24.99 14.78
C GLY A 196 36.21 -26.38 15.44
N GLY A 197 37.44 -26.83 15.77
CA GLY A 197 37.69 -28.06 16.52
C GLY A 197 37.60 -27.94 18.05
N MET A 198 37.34 -26.73 18.60
CA MET A 198 37.24 -26.50 20.06
C MET A 198 35.93 -25.83 20.46
N PRO A 199 34.75 -26.36 20.08
CA PRO A 199 33.43 -25.70 20.30
C PRO A 199 33.11 -25.48 21.78
N HIS A 200 33.65 -26.27 22.68
CA HIS A 200 33.48 -26.13 24.13
C HIS A 200 34.09 -24.86 24.73
N LYS A 201 34.89 -24.11 23.96
CA LYS A 201 35.51 -22.81 24.36
C LYS A 201 34.84 -21.63 23.69
N ALA A 202 33.82 -21.86 22.86
CA ALA A 202 33.12 -20.87 22.05
C ALA A 202 31.61 -20.85 22.34
N ILE A 203 30.91 -19.87 21.77
CA ILE A 203 29.44 -19.79 21.70
C ILE A 203 29.13 -19.54 20.23
N ASP A 204 28.54 -20.52 19.56
CA ASP A 204 28.40 -20.52 18.10
C ASP A 204 27.14 -19.76 17.65
N SER A 205 27.35 -18.57 17.10
CA SER A 205 26.26 -17.70 16.62
C SER A 205 25.50 -18.31 15.44
N ILE A 206 26.10 -19.20 14.62
CA ILE A 206 25.41 -19.86 13.51
C ILE A 206 24.42 -20.91 14.05
N VAL A 207 24.82 -21.67 15.06
CA VAL A 207 23.95 -22.66 15.71
C VAL A 207 22.77 -21.97 16.38
N ILE A 208 23.01 -20.85 17.07
CA ILE A 208 21.94 -20.06 17.71
C ILE A 208 20.97 -19.51 16.67
N ALA A 209 21.48 -18.90 15.56
CA ALA A 209 20.66 -18.37 14.48
C ALA A 209 19.79 -19.47 13.84
N SER A 210 20.36 -20.66 13.63
CA SER A 210 19.62 -21.81 13.10
C SER A 210 18.49 -22.24 14.04
N HIS A 211 18.75 -22.31 15.34
CA HIS A 211 17.76 -22.64 16.36
C HIS A 211 16.65 -21.57 16.43
N LEU A 212 17.01 -20.29 16.40
CA LEU A 212 16.06 -19.17 16.36
C LEU A 212 15.12 -19.28 15.16
N ILE A 213 15.64 -19.47 13.95
CA ILE A 213 14.84 -19.58 12.72
C ILE A 213 13.85 -20.76 12.81
N MET A 214 14.32 -21.92 13.21
CA MET A 214 13.49 -23.12 13.33
C MET A 214 12.41 -22.98 14.42
N SER A 215 12.79 -22.45 15.58
CA SER A 215 11.85 -22.27 16.70
C SER A 215 10.81 -21.18 16.44
N ALA A 216 11.16 -20.13 15.71
CA ALA A 216 10.20 -19.09 15.31
C ALA A 216 9.04 -19.65 14.47
N GLN A 217 9.23 -20.73 13.70
CA GLN A 217 8.14 -21.36 12.96
C GLN A 217 7.09 -22.02 13.89
N HIS A 218 7.47 -22.40 15.10
CA HIS A 218 6.53 -22.91 16.12
C HIS A 218 5.58 -21.82 16.61
N ILE A 219 5.96 -20.55 16.57
CA ILE A 219 5.09 -19.44 16.96
C ILE A 219 3.84 -19.47 16.07
N ILE A 220 4.01 -19.56 14.76
CA ILE A 220 2.88 -19.62 13.81
C ILE A 220 2.06 -20.88 14.04
N SER A 221 2.72 -22.04 14.09
CA SER A 221 2.02 -23.32 14.10
C SER A 221 1.44 -23.73 15.46
N ARG A 222 1.88 -23.12 16.58
CA ARG A 222 1.52 -23.53 17.94
C ARG A 222 0.99 -22.42 18.85
N ASN A 223 1.12 -21.13 18.49
CA ASN A 223 0.67 -20.01 19.30
C ASN A 223 -0.41 -19.15 18.62
N ILE A 224 -0.61 -19.31 17.33
CA ILE A 224 -1.68 -18.64 16.56
C ILE A 224 -2.84 -19.62 16.38
N ASP A 225 -4.07 -19.12 16.52
CA ASP A 225 -5.27 -19.90 16.21
C ASP A 225 -5.18 -20.44 14.77
N PRO A 226 -5.43 -21.72 14.53
CA PRO A 226 -5.39 -22.29 13.18
C PRO A 226 -6.32 -21.62 12.15
N LEU A 227 -7.34 -20.88 12.60
CA LEU A 227 -8.25 -20.11 11.75
C LEU A 227 -7.71 -18.69 11.46
N GLU A 228 -6.69 -18.26 12.18
CA GLU A 228 -6.03 -16.97 11.98
C GLU A 228 -4.78 -17.11 11.11
N SER A 229 -4.37 -16.02 10.48
CA SER A 229 -3.20 -16.02 9.60
C SER A 229 -2.09 -15.15 10.16
N GLY A 230 -0.87 -15.69 10.17
CA GLY A 230 0.34 -14.96 10.52
C GLY A 230 1.54 -15.50 9.74
N VAL A 231 2.52 -14.63 9.48
CA VAL A 231 3.76 -14.98 8.80
C VAL A 231 4.95 -14.38 9.56
N ILE A 232 5.99 -15.21 9.76
CA ILE A 232 7.34 -14.77 10.16
C ILE A 232 8.30 -15.27 9.09
N THR A 233 8.95 -14.36 8.38
CA THR A 233 9.94 -14.70 7.35
C THR A 233 11.29 -14.11 7.72
N PHE A 234 12.34 -14.93 7.73
CA PHE A 234 13.72 -14.50 7.77
C PHE A 234 14.23 -14.40 6.33
N GLY A 235 14.33 -13.18 5.81
CA GLY A 235 14.75 -12.94 4.43
C GLY A 235 16.26 -12.85 4.25
N LYS A 236 17.02 -12.65 5.37
CA LYS A 236 18.45 -12.41 5.32
C LYS A 236 19.14 -12.98 6.55
N LEU A 237 20.28 -13.64 6.32
CA LEU A 237 21.17 -14.15 7.36
C LEU A 237 22.62 -13.97 6.92
N HIS A 238 23.42 -13.29 7.75
CA HIS A 238 24.85 -13.13 7.56
C HIS A 238 25.60 -13.61 8.80
N ALA A 239 26.49 -14.58 8.64
CA ALA A 239 27.32 -15.11 9.71
C ALA A 239 28.57 -15.81 9.16
N GLY A 240 29.66 -15.83 9.98
CA GLY A 240 30.89 -16.54 9.68
C GLY A 240 31.81 -15.87 8.66
N THR A 241 33.08 -16.22 8.70
CA THR A 241 34.13 -15.67 7.83
C THR A 241 34.97 -16.76 7.17
N ALA A 242 35.09 -17.95 7.79
CA ALA A 242 35.85 -19.08 7.26
C ALA A 242 35.27 -20.43 7.77
N PHE A 243 35.47 -21.50 6.99
CA PHE A 243 34.89 -22.82 7.27
C PHE A 243 35.39 -23.49 8.58
N ASN A 244 36.52 -23.09 9.12
CA ASN A 244 37.12 -23.64 10.33
C ASN A 244 37.11 -22.69 11.53
N ILE A 245 36.36 -21.59 11.46
CA ILE A 245 36.22 -20.59 12.52
C ILE A 245 34.77 -20.58 12.98
N ILE A 246 34.51 -20.71 14.30
CA ILE A 246 33.22 -20.53 14.89
C ILE A 246 32.86 -19.03 14.83
N ALA A 247 31.69 -18.69 14.28
CA ALA A 247 31.24 -17.33 14.10
C ALA A 247 31.02 -16.61 15.44
N ASN A 248 31.60 -15.43 15.61
CA ASN A 248 31.37 -14.58 16.78
C ASN A 248 30.00 -13.91 16.74
N THR A 249 29.53 -13.55 15.55
CA THR A 249 28.25 -12.82 15.35
C THR A 249 27.43 -13.42 14.24
N ALA A 250 26.10 -13.25 14.34
CA ALA A 250 25.16 -13.47 13.25
C ALA A 250 24.14 -12.32 13.20
N LEU A 251 23.80 -11.87 12.00
CA LEU A 251 22.78 -10.85 11.73
C LEU A 251 21.66 -11.46 10.92
N LEU A 252 20.43 -11.35 11.43
CA LEU A 252 19.21 -11.79 10.75
C LEU A 252 18.29 -10.58 10.51
N GLU A 253 17.67 -10.55 9.35
CA GLU A 253 16.61 -9.58 9.06
C GLU A 253 15.37 -10.32 8.54
N GLY A 254 14.18 -9.82 8.91
CA GLY A 254 12.96 -10.47 8.52
C GLY A 254 11.74 -9.58 8.61
N THR A 255 10.61 -10.18 8.29
CA THR A 255 9.31 -9.50 8.28
C THR A 255 8.25 -10.31 8.97
N VAL A 256 7.27 -9.62 9.57
CA VAL A 256 6.07 -10.22 10.18
C VAL A 256 4.84 -9.67 9.48
N ARG A 257 3.84 -10.54 9.22
CA ARG A 257 2.56 -10.20 8.62
C ARG A 257 1.42 -10.77 9.44
N SER A 258 0.33 -10.03 9.57
CA SER A 258 -0.91 -10.47 10.23
C SER A 258 -2.09 -9.63 9.77
N PHE A 259 -3.31 -10.12 10.01
CA PHE A 259 -4.53 -9.38 9.69
C PHE A 259 -5.18 -8.71 10.90
N THR A 260 -4.89 -9.17 12.11
CA THR A 260 -5.49 -8.63 13.34
C THR A 260 -4.44 -8.05 14.28
N PRO A 261 -4.76 -7.03 15.07
CA PRO A 261 -3.86 -6.48 16.08
C PRO A 261 -3.44 -7.51 17.13
N GLU A 262 -4.32 -8.44 17.47
CA GLU A 262 -4.09 -9.51 18.46
C GLU A 262 -3.04 -10.48 17.98
N VAL A 263 -3.16 -10.97 16.73
CA VAL A 263 -2.16 -11.85 16.11
C VAL A 263 -0.83 -11.11 15.98
N ARG A 264 -0.84 -9.85 15.51
CA ARG A 264 0.36 -9.01 15.38
C ARG A 264 1.13 -8.91 16.70
N LYS A 265 0.42 -8.59 17.79
CA LYS A 265 0.99 -8.50 19.13
C LYS A 265 1.55 -9.87 19.60
N THR A 266 0.79 -10.93 19.39
CA THR A 266 1.23 -12.29 19.76
C THR A 266 2.52 -12.67 19.05
N LEU A 267 2.62 -12.43 17.75
CA LEU A 267 3.81 -12.75 16.96
C LEU A 267 5.04 -11.99 17.47
N GLN A 268 4.92 -10.69 17.77
CA GLN A 268 6.00 -9.89 18.32
C GLN A 268 6.42 -10.41 19.71
N THR A 269 5.47 -10.55 20.63
CA THR A 269 5.76 -10.96 22.01
C THR A 269 6.39 -12.35 22.07
N ARG A 270 5.87 -13.30 21.29
CA ARG A 270 6.43 -14.66 21.26
C ARG A 270 7.84 -14.70 20.66
N LEU A 271 8.14 -13.82 19.69
CA LEU A 271 9.49 -13.71 19.13
C LEU A 271 10.48 -13.12 20.18
N GLU A 272 10.04 -12.11 20.93
CA GLU A 272 10.80 -11.54 22.06
C GLU A 272 11.10 -12.59 23.13
N GLU A 273 10.10 -13.34 23.58
CA GLU A 273 10.24 -14.41 24.58
C GLU A 273 11.15 -15.56 24.09
N LEU A 274 11.08 -15.90 22.80
CA LEU A 274 11.98 -16.90 22.20
C LEU A 274 13.43 -16.43 22.25
N ILE A 275 13.70 -15.17 21.93
CA ILE A 275 15.04 -14.56 21.99
C ILE A 275 15.57 -14.59 23.42
N GLU A 276 14.82 -14.17 24.41
CA GLU A 276 15.20 -14.23 25.84
C GLU A 276 15.51 -15.66 26.30
N GLY A 277 14.71 -16.63 25.83
CA GLY A 277 14.95 -18.05 26.08
C GLY A 277 16.28 -18.54 25.51
N LEU A 278 16.58 -18.17 24.27
CA LEU A 278 17.82 -18.60 23.59
C LEU A 278 19.05 -17.91 24.21
N GLU A 279 18.98 -16.67 24.64
CA GLU A 279 20.04 -16.02 25.41
C GLU A 279 20.42 -16.83 26.65
N LYS A 280 19.44 -17.26 27.42
CA LYS A 280 19.63 -18.07 28.65
C LYS A 280 20.19 -19.45 28.34
N ILE A 281 19.71 -20.12 27.27
CA ILE A 281 20.16 -21.47 26.89
C ILE A 281 21.61 -21.47 26.45
N TYR A 282 22.01 -20.47 25.62
CA TYR A 282 23.33 -20.47 24.99
C TYR A 282 24.36 -19.57 25.69
N GLY A 283 23.94 -18.69 26.57
CA GLY A 283 24.82 -17.68 27.20
C GLY A 283 25.34 -16.64 26.20
N ALA A 284 24.64 -16.44 25.11
CA ALA A 284 24.91 -15.42 24.11
C ALA A 284 24.13 -14.14 24.46
N LYS A 285 24.51 -13.01 23.85
CA LYS A 285 23.70 -11.80 23.84
C LYS A 285 22.94 -11.72 22.52
N ILE A 286 21.61 -11.54 22.59
CA ILE A 286 20.76 -11.42 21.39
C ILE A 286 19.93 -10.14 21.51
N THR A 287 20.07 -9.23 20.55
CA THR A 287 19.30 -7.99 20.51
C THR A 287 18.38 -7.98 19.31
N MET A 288 17.13 -7.53 19.51
CA MET A 288 16.17 -7.36 18.44
C MET A 288 15.74 -5.89 18.33
N ASN A 289 15.83 -5.34 17.13
CA ASN A 289 15.18 -4.11 16.75
C ASN A 289 13.92 -4.46 15.95
N TYR A 290 12.76 -4.32 16.58
CA TYR A 290 11.46 -4.57 15.96
C TYR A 290 10.80 -3.24 15.60
N ARG A 291 10.40 -3.08 14.33
CA ARG A 291 9.72 -1.89 13.84
C ARG A 291 8.34 -2.27 13.32
N GLN A 292 7.32 -1.74 13.97
CA GLN A 292 5.97 -1.84 13.45
C GLN A 292 5.83 -0.91 12.25
N GLY A 293 5.46 -1.48 11.11
CA GLY A 293 5.09 -0.75 9.90
C GLY A 293 3.57 -0.56 9.81
N TYR A 294 3.01 -0.66 8.61
CA TYR A 294 1.58 -0.42 8.37
C TYR A 294 0.71 -1.38 9.19
N PRO A 295 -0.41 -0.91 9.77
CA PRO A 295 -1.46 -1.82 10.27
C PRO A 295 -2.11 -2.58 9.11
N ALA A 296 -2.94 -3.56 9.43
CA ALA A 296 -3.76 -4.24 8.43
C ALA A 296 -4.80 -3.26 7.85
N VAL A 297 -5.06 -3.37 6.54
CA VAL A 297 -6.23 -2.74 5.91
C VAL A 297 -7.45 -3.52 6.32
N ILE A 298 -8.33 -2.90 7.11
CA ILE A 298 -9.58 -3.51 7.59
C ILE A 298 -10.73 -2.66 7.07
N ASN A 299 -11.43 -3.16 6.07
CA ASN A 299 -12.58 -2.51 5.49
C ASN A 299 -13.77 -2.53 6.45
N HIS A 300 -14.57 -1.47 6.43
CA HIS A 300 -15.80 -1.40 7.18
C HIS A 300 -16.98 -1.95 6.37
N ASP A 301 -17.76 -2.85 6.96
CA ASP A 301 -18.75 -3.66 6.25
C ASP A 301 -19.81 -2.81 5.50
N LYS A 302 -20.29 -1.74 6.11
CA LYS A 302 -21.27 -0.82 5.49
C LYS A 302 -20.70 -0.15 4.24
N GLU A 303 -19.45 0.29 4.31
CA GLU A 303 -18.76 0.92 3.18
C GLU A 303 -18.43 -0.10 2.09
N VAL A 304 -18.15 -1.36 2.46
CA VAL A 304 -17.98 -2.47 1.51
C VAL A 304 -19.27 -2.74 0.74
N GLU A 305 -20.42 -2.79 1.40
CA GLU A 305 -21.72 -2.96 0.72
C GLU A 305 -21.96 -1.87 -0.32
N MET A 306 -21.67 -0.62 0.03
CA MET A 306 -21.82 0.52 -0.87
C MET A 306 -20.89 0.42 -2.08
N VAL A 307 -19.58 0.17 -1.87
CA VAL A 307 -18.63 0.08 -2.97
C VAL A 307 -18.94 -1.08 -3.92
N ILE A 308 -19.45 -2.21 -3.40
CA ILE A 308 -19.92 -3.35 -4.19
C ILE A 308 -21.17 -2.96 -5.00
N GLY A 309 -22.11 -2.25 -4.41
CA GLY A 309 -23.31 -1.77 -5.09
C GLY A 309 -22.95 -0.97 -6.33
N VAL A 310 -22.11 0.06 -6.14
CA VAL A 310 -21.62 0.91 -7.23
C VAL A 310 -20.75 0.13 -8.24
N ALA A 311 -19.95 -0.82 -7.77
CA ALA A 311 -19.11 -1.63 -8.67
C ALA A 311 -19.95 -2.50 -9.61
N LYS A 312 -21.05 -3.08 -9.14
CA LYS A 312 -21.97 -3.85 -9.98
C LYS A 312 -22.58 -3.02 -11.11
N GLU A 313 -22.82 -1.72 -10.88
CA GLU A 313 -23.33 -0.81 -11.92
C GLU A 313 -22.24 -0.46 -12.96
N VAL A 314 -20.99 -0.30 -12.52
CA VAL A 314 -19.91 0.19 -13.38
C VAL A 314 -19.15 -0.94 -14.07
N PHE A 315 -18.83 -2.00 -13.35
CA PHE A 315 -18.02 -3.13 -13.87
C PHE A 315 -18.89 -4.32 -14.30
N GLY A 316 -20.16 -4.36 -13.90
CA GLY A 316 -21.07 -5.49 -14.07
C GLY A 316 -21.06 -6.43 -12.86
N VAL A 317 -22.18 -7.13 -12.69
CA VAL A 317 -22.37 -8.08 -11.57
C VAL A 317 -21.35 -9.21 -11.62
N GLU A 318 -21.10 -9.75 -12.81
CA GLU A 318 -20.17 -10.86 -13.07
C GLU A 318 -18.71 -10.49 -12.88
N ASN A 319 -18.38 -9.20 -12.93
CA ASN A 319 -17.03 -8.68 -12.77
C ASN A 319 -16.78 -8.11 -11.37
N THR A 320 -17.81 -8.06 -10.51
CA THR A 320 -17.68 -7.61 -9.12
C THR A 320 -17.56 -8.81 -8.18
N ARG A 321 -16.44 -8.94 -7.51
CA ARG A 321 -16.06 -10.16 -6.78
C ARG A 321 -15.64 -9.87 -5.34
N ILE A 322 -15.96 -10.81 -4.45
CA ILE A 322 -15.41 -10.88 -3.10
C ILE A 322 -14.13 -11.72 -3.15
N MET A 323 -13.04 -11.20 -2.60
CA MET A 323 -11.75 -11.88 -2.58
C MET A 323 -11.38 -12.38 -1.18
N ARG A 324 -10.38 -13.26 -1.13
CA ARG A 324 -9.68 -13.58 0.11
C ARG A 324 -8.63 -12.50 0.42
N PRO A 325 -8.35 -12.23 1.70
CA PRO A 325 -7.27 -11.31 2.10
C PRO A 325 -5.91 -11.70 1.50
N VAL A 326 -5.04 -10.68 1.29
CA VAL A 326 -3.69 -10.86 0.74
C VAL A 326 -2.62 -10.37 1.72
N MET A 327 -1.44 -11.04 1.73
CA MET A 327 -0.35 -10.77 2.67
C MET A 327 0.59 -9.63 2.18
N VAL A 328 0.04 -8.60 1.54
CA VAL A 328 0.75 -7.37 1.17
C VAL A 328 0.29 -6.23 2.06
N GLY A 329 1.10 -5.18 2.19
CA GLY A 329 0.78 -4.02 3.03
C GLY A 329 0.31 -2.83 2.21
N GLU A 330 -0.38 -1.89 2.87
CA GLU A 330 -0.87 -0.64 2.29
C GLU A 330 -1.11 0.37 3.42
N ASP A 331 -0.57 1.58 3.30
CA ASP A 331 -0.66 2.60 4.34
C ASP A 331 -2.02 3.30 4.41
N PHE A 332 -2.92 3.06 3.44
CA PHE A 332 -4.34 3.43 3.54
C PHE A 332 -4.99 2.89 4.82
N SER A 333 -4.45 1.82 5.36
CA SER A 333 -4.83 1.24 6.64
C SER A 333 -4.86 2.24 7.81
N TYR A 334 -4.01 3.27 7.79
CA TYR A 334 -4.02 4.31 8.81
C TYR A 334 -5.30 5.16 8.76
N TYR A 335 -5.80 5.47 7.55
CA TYR A 335 -7.07 6.20 7.42
C TYR A 335 -8.24 5.40 7.95
N LEU A 336 -8.29 4.08 7.64
CA LEU A 336 -9.36 3.19 8.08
C LEU A 336 -9.38 2.96 9.60
N LYS A 337 -8.28 3.23 10.32
CA LYS A 337 -8.27 3.24 11.78
C LYS A 337 -8.94 4.46 12.39
N GLU A 338 -8.99 5.55 11.66
CA GLU A 338 -9.49 6.84 12.15
C GLU A 338 -10.96 7.07 11.77
N ILE A 339 -11.37 6.68 10.57
CA ILE A 339 -12.72 6.89 10.04
C ILE A 339 -13.20 5.69 9.23
N PRO A 340 -14.54 5.49 9.09
CA PRO A 340 -15.11 4.47 8.22
C PRO A 340 -14.62 4.60 6.78
N GLY A 341 -14.48 3.46 6.09
CA GLY A 341 -14.08 3.46 4.68
C GLY A 341 -13.88 2.06 4.12
N ALA A 342 -13.55 2.01 2.84
CA ALA A 342 -13.21 0.78 2.14
C ALA A 342 -12.11 0.98 1.12
N PHE A 343 -11.26 -0.04 1.01
CA PHE A 343 -10.23 -0.18 -0.02
C PHE A 343 -10.60 -1.29 -0.97
N CYS A 344 -10.29 -1.12 -2.25
CA CYS A 344 -10.71 -2.04 -3.31
C CYS A 344 -9.59 -2.27 -4.29
N PHE A 345 -9.62 -3.38 -5.02
CA PHE A 345 -8.77 -3.60 -6.17
C PHE A 345 -9.56 -3.51 -7.47
N VAL A 346 -8.95 -2.91 -8.48
CA VAL A 346 -9.43 -2.94 -9.86
C VAL A 346 -8.47 -3.78 -10.68
N GLY A 347 -8.96 -4.84 -11.27
CA GLY A 347 -8.17 -5.71 -12.14
C GLY A 347 -7.69 -4.93 -13.37
N ALA A 348 -6.37 -4.98 -13.59
CA ALA A 348 -5.69 -4.26 -14.66
C ALA A 348 -4.72 -5.15 -15.47
N GLY A 349 -4.85 -6.48 -15.34
CA GLY A 349 -4.06 -7.44 -16.13
C GLY A 349 -4.52 -7.48 -17.58
N ASP A 350 -3.63 -7.10 -18.49
CA ASP A 350 -3.91 -7.16 -19.94
C ASP A 350 -3.85 -8.61 -20.43
N PRO A 351 -4.96 -9.17 -20.94
CA PRO A 351 -4.98 -10.56 -21.41
C PRO A 351 -4.15 -10.80 -22.66
N ASN A 352 -3.73 -9.75 -23.37
CA ASN A 352 -2.95 -9.82 -24.60
C ASN A 352 -1.43 -9.76 -24.37
N HIS A 353 -1.00 -9.49 -23.15
CA HIS A 353 0.42 -9.36 -22.79
C HIS A 353 0.78 -10.25 -21.58
N PRO A 354 2.06 -10.65 -21.44
CA PRO A 354 2.51 -11.32 -20.23
C PRO A 354 2.24 -10.48 -19.00
N ILE A 355 1.60 -11.08 -18.00
CA ILE A 355 1.32 -10.42 -16.72
C ILE A 355 2.58 -10.49 -15.86
N TYR A 356 3.07 -9.32 -15.45
CA TYR A 356 4.14 -9.17 -14.48
C TYR A 356 3.57 -8.63 -13.16
N PRO A 357 4.00 -9.17 -12.00
CA PRO A 357 3.51 -8.70 -10.71
C PRO A 357 3.98 -7.27 -10.43
N HIS A 358 3.39 -6.66 -9.42
CA HIS A 358 3.84 -5.38 -8.87
C HIS A 358 5.33 -5.44 -8.51
N HIS A 359 6.03 -4.31 -8.60
CA HIS A 359 7.46 -4.14 -8.36
C HIS A 359 8.39 -4.87 -9.37
N HIS A 360 7.84 -5.41 -10.46
CA HIS A 360 8.65 -6.03 -11.51
C HIS A 360 9.07 -4.98 -12.57
N PRO A 361 10.32 -5.01 -13.10
CA PRO A 361 10.79 -4.05 -14.13
C PRO A 361 9.94 -3.98 -15.41
N ARG A 362 9.15 -5.01 -15.67
CA ARG A 362 8.23 -5.10 -16.83
C ARG A 362 6.76 -4.97 -16.43
N PHE A 363 6.47 -4.47 -15.25
CA PHE A 363 5.10 -4.22 -14.81
C PHE A 363 4.36 -3.33 -15.79
N GLN A 364 3.14 -3.72 -16.14
CA GLN A 364 2.23 -2.99 -17.02
C GLN A 364 0.79 -3.18 -16.57
N ILE A 365 -0.05 -2.24 -16.92
CA ILE A 365 -1.49 -2.27 -16.69
C ILE A 365 -2.24 -2.05 -18.00
N ASP A 366 -3.42 -2.64 -18.12
CA ASP A 366 -4.37 -2.32 -19.19
C ASP A 366 -5.01 -0.95 -18.91
N GLU A 367 -4.67 0.06 -19.72
CA GLU A 367 -5.19 1.42 -19.59
C GLU A 367 -6.71 1.53 -19.83
N SER A 368 -7.34 0.53 -20.43
CA SER A 368 -8.79 0.53 -20.70
C SER A 368 -9.64 0.54 -19.42
N VAL A 369 -9.05 0.12 -18.27
CA VAL A 369 -9.74 0.12 -16.98
C VAL A 369 -9.80 1.50 -16.31
N LEU A 370 -8.89 2.43 -16.69
CA LEU A 370 -8.80 3.73 -16.04
C LEU A 370 -10.12 4.53 -16.12
N PRO A 371 -10.81 4.61 -17.27
CA PRO A 371 -12.12 5.24 -17.34
C PRO A 371 -13.18 4.59 -16.48
N LEU A 372 -13.16 3.25 -16.31
CA LEU A 372 -14.11 2.54 -15.43
C LEU A 372 -13.87 2.91 -13.97
N ALA A 373 -12.61 2.95 -13.53
CA ALA A 373 -12.25 3.36 -12.18
C ALA A 373 -12.62 4.83 -11.88
N VAL A 374 -12.47 5.74 -12.87
CA VAL A 374 -12.99 7.11 -12.78
C VAL A 374 -14.51 7.12 -12.57
N GLN A 375 -15.25 6.33 -13.36
CA GLN A 375 -16.69 6.24 -13.25
C GLN A 375 -17.11 5.69 -11.88
N TRP A 376 -16.36 4.74 -11.33
CA TRP A 376 -16.64 4.17 -10.03
C TRP A 376 -16.52 5.23 -8.91
N PHE A 377 -15.43 6.01 -8.84
CA PHE A 377 -15.33 7.10 -7.88
C PHE A 377 -16.43 8.16 -8.07
N TYR A 378 -16.71 8.52 -9.32
CA TYR A 378 -17.77 9.47 -9.64
C TYR A 378 -19.15 8.99 -9.16
N ARG A 379 -19.51 7.74 -9.45
CA ARG A 379 -20.79 7.16 -9.04
C ARG A 379 -20.87 6.97 -7.53
N LEU A 380 -19.77 6.55 -6.89
CA LEU A 380 -19.70 6.39 -5.44
C LEU A 380 -19.94 7.72 -4.72
N ALA A 381 -19.38 8.82 -5.22
CA ALA A 381 -19.66 10.14 -4.67
C ALA A 381 -21.14 10.52 -4.80
N LEU A 382 -21.76 10.26 -5.95
CA LEU A 382 -23.18 10.57 -6.15
C LEU A 382 -24.06 9.71 -5.25
N GLU A 383 -23.76 8.43 -5.08
CA GLU A 383 -24.54 7.52 -4.22
C GLU A 383 -24.44 7.92 -2.74
N TYR A 384 -23.25 8.32 -2.28
CA TYR A 384 -23.05 8.71 -0.88
C TYR A 384 -23.67 10.07 -0.55
N LEU A 385 -23.68 10.99 -1.52
CA LEU A 385 -24.04 12.40 -1.34
C LEU A 385 -25.44 12.77 -1.90
N GLN A 386 -26.32 11.78 -2.06
CA GLN A 386 -27.70 12.00 -2.51
C GLN A 386 -28.65 12.50 -1.44
#